data_8e8d0fb5a7dab5d2c2191ce583eaa64f
#
_entry.id   8e8d0fb5a7dab5d2c2191ce583eaa64f
#
_cell.length_a   1.000
_cell.length_b   1.000
_cell.length_c   1.000
_cell.angle_alpha   90.00
_cell.angle_beta   90.00
_cell.angle_gamma   90.00
#
_symmetry.space_group_name_H-M   'P 1'
#
loop_
_entity.id
_entity.type
_entity.pdbx_description
1 polymer ?
#
loop_
_entity_poly.entity_id
_entity_poly.type
_entity_poly.pdbx_seq_one_letter_code
_entity_poly.pdbx_strand_id
1 'polypeptide(L)'
;RHQPSLTARSGAPQRSRIVNAAKSRYFMLDLGPGHMFRKIGGDGGLTEYSEDHDFLLLGAGERADVLVTPTGDPGTSLMLRSALHDRWFGSTEYRDIEDLVPNTVSDLPPYAAGPLPDTTRDITPYSTEGATAVDLTLTLEQDPPDRSFEYRINDQPGWSTTPVLAELGDVQLWTVENTTKWSHPLHLHGFFFLVLDEHDEPVRP
;
A
#
# COMPACT_ATOMS: atom_id res chain seq x y z
N ARG A 1 -5.28 -5.87 25.66
CA ARG A 1 -4.76 -4.91 24.66
C ARG A 1 -5.53 -3.62 24.80
N HIS A 2 -4.85 -2.49 24.86
CA HIS A 2 -5.51 -1.18 24.82
C HIS A 2 -5.80 -0.86 23.36
N GLN A 3 -7.08 -0.80 23.00
CA GLN A 3 -7.50 -0.41 21.65
C GLN A 3 -7.56 1.13 21.61
N PRO A 4 -6.80 1.79 20.73
CA PRO A 4 -6.90 3.24 20.57
C PRO A 4 -8.28 3.60 19.99
N SER A 5 -8.77 4.78 20.33
CA SER A 5 -9.97 5.34 19.74
C SER A 5 -9.71 6.75 19.21
N LEU A 6 -10.39 7.10 18.13
CA LEU A 6 -10.33 8.42 17.54
C LEU A 6 -11.67 9.12 17.71
N THR A 7 -11.65 10.44 17.65
CA THR A 7 -12.86 11.25 17.62
C THR A 7 -12.82 12.17 16.42
N ALA A 8 -13.93 12.22 15.70
CA ALA A 8 -14.08 13.02 14.51
C ALA A 8 -15.24 13.99 14.63
N ARG A 9 -15.15 15.09 13.91
CA ARG A 9 -16.26 15.97 13.65
C ARG A 9 -16.98 15.51 12.38
N SER A 10 -18.31 15.37 12.39
CA SER A 10 -19.07 14.96 11.19
C SER A 10 -18.74 15.86 10.00
N GLY A 11 -18.45 15.26 8.84
CA GLY A 11 -18.08 15.97 7.62
C GLY A 11 -16.68 16.57 7.59
N ALA A 12 -15.91 16.45 8.67
CA ALA A 12 -14.52 16.93 8.70
C ALA A 12 -13.56 15.86 8.14
N PRO A 13 -12.85 16.12 7.04
CA PRO A 13 -11.84 15.21 6.57
C PRO A 13 -10.70 15.13 7.58
N GLN A 14 -10.35 13.90 7.96
CA GLN A 14 -9.22 13.60 8.82
C GLN A 14 -8.10 13.01 7.99
N ARG A 15 -6.94 13.62 8.02
CA ARG A 15 -5.75 13.06 7.41
C ARG A 15 -5.16 12.00 8.33
N SER A 16 -5.08 10.78 7.81
CA SER A 16 -4.49 9.65 8.50
C SER A 16 -3.29 9.12 7.71
N ARG A 17 -2.18 8.95 8.42
CA ARG A 17 -0.99 8.28 7.88
C ARG A 17 -0.93 6.90 8.48
N ILE A 18 -1.08 5.89 7.63
CA ILE A 18 -1.17 4.50 8.03
C ILE A 18 0.14 3.81 7.64
N VAL A 19 0.67 3.01 8.56
CA VAL A 19 1.87 2.20 8.34
C VAL A 19 1.53 0.76 8.67
N ASN A 20 1.78 -0.15 7.75
CA ASN A 20 1.76 -1.57 8.05
C ASN A 20 3.11 -2.01 8.61
N ALA A 21 3.26 -2.06 9.92
CA ALA A 21 4.48 -2.46 10.60
C ALA A 21 4.56 -3.99 10.87
N ALA A 22 3.71 -4.79 10.27
CA ALA A 22 3.79 -6.25 10.40
C ALA A 22 4.96 -6.81 9.59
N LYS A 23 5.50 -7.97 10.02
CA LYS A 23 6.62 -8.63 9.31
C LYS A 23 6.23 -9.16 7.94
N SER A 24 4.99 -9.69 7.81
CA SER A 24 4.55 -10.36 6.58
C SER A 24 3.04 -10.30 6.34
N ARG A 25 2.26 -9.77 7.30
CA ARG A 25 0.82 -9.66 7.15
C ARG A 25 0.48 -8.51 6.21
N TYR A 26 -0.44 -8.76 5.28
CA TYR A 26 -1.11 -7.73 4.51
C TYR A 26 -2.39 -7.32 5.24
N PHE A 27 -2.73 -6.06 5.17
CA PHE A 27 -3.99 -5.54 5.69
C PHE A 27 -4.84 -5.04 4.53
N MET A 28 -6.03 -5.61 4.40
CA MET A 28 -7.09 -5.06 3.56
C MET A 28 -7.97 -4.20 4.45
N LEU A 29 -7.67 -2.91 4.50
CA LEU A 29 -8.38 -1.99 5.37
C LEU A 29 -9.74 -1.64 4.79
N ASP A 30 -10.75 -1.51 5.67
CA ASP A 30 -12.15 -1.25 5.36
C ASP A 30 -12.74 -0.32 6.42
N LEU A 31 -13.57 0.61 5.99
CA LEU A 31 -14.30 1.55 6.85
C LEU A 31 -15.80 1.21 6.98
N GLY A 32 -16.26 0.20 6.27
CA GLY A 32 -17.66 -0.17 6.19
C GLY A 32 -18.45 0.64 5.14
N PRO A 33 -19.71 0.28 4.95
CA PRO A 33 -20.54 0.84 3.89
C PRO A 33 -20.67 2.36 3.97
N GLY A 34 -20.58 3.01 2.81
CA GLY A 34 -20.77 4.45 2.67
C GLY A 34 -19.59 5.32 3.06
N HIS A 35 -18.44 4.71 3.37
CA HIS A 35 -17.20 5.42 3.64
C HIS A 35 -16.07 4.89 2.75
N MET A 36 -15.21 5.79 2.32
CA MET A 36 -14.08 5.50 1.45
C MET A 36 -12.81 6.12 2.03
N PHE A 37 -11.68 5.55 1.66
CA PHE A 37 -10.39 6.18 1.83
C PHE A 37 -10.13 7.03 0.60
N ARG A 38 -9.88 8.31 0.77
CA ARG A 38 -9.31 9.11 -0.29
C ARG A 38 -7.79 9.10 -0.15
N LYS A 39 -7.13 8.28 -0.93
CA LYS A 39 -5.68 8.19 -0.96
C LYS A 39 -5.10 9.44 -1.61
N ILE A 40 -4.18 10.08 -0.91
CA ILE A 40 -3.47 11.28 -1.35
C ILE A 40 -1.96 11.09 -1.38
N GLY A 41 -1.48 9.93 -0.96
CA GLY A 41 -0.07 9.64 -0.93
C GLY A 41 0.24 8.21 -0.49
N GLY A 42 1.46 7.82 -0.69
CA GLY A 42 2.02 6.53 -0.33
C GLY A 42 3.48 6.63 0.11
N ASP A 43 4.28 5.62 -0.18
CA ASP A 43 5.68 5.52 0.19
C ASP A 43 6.54 6.65 -0.38
N GLY A 44 6.22 7.12 -1.57
CA GLY A 44 6.90 8.21 -2.26
C GLY A 44 6.46 9.63 -1.86
N GLY A 45 5.57 9.77 -0.89
CA GLY A 45 4.95 11.05 -0.51
C GLY A 45 3.58 11.23 -1.17
N LEU A 46 3.20 12.47 -1.49
CA LEU A 46 1.94 12.74 -2.16
C LEU A 46 1.94 12.16 -3.58
N THR A 47 0.81 11.60 -3.99
CA THR A 47 0.53 11.21 -5.37
C THR A 47 0.17 12.43 -6.20
N GLU A 48 0.15 12.32 -7.51
CA GLU A 48 -0.23 13.45 -8.38
C GLU A 48 -1.71 13.79 -8.20
N TYR A 49 -2.55 12.76 -8.14
CA TYR A 49 -4.00 12.89 -7.95
C TYR A 49 -4.43 12.15 -6.70
N SER A 50 -5.58 12.53 -6.15
CA SER A 50 -6.23 11.76 -5.10
C SER A 50 -7.18 10.74 -5.71
N GLU A 51 -7.29 9.56 -5.08
CA GLU A 51 -8.20 8.49 -5.50
C GLU A 51 -9.03 7.96 -4.33
N ASP A 52 -10.29 7.63 -4.63
CA ASP A 52 -11.21 7.05 -3.67
C ASP A 52 -11.17 5.51 -3.74
N HIS A 53 -11.00 4.88 -2.60
CA HIS A 53 -10.93 3.43 -2.46
C HIS A 53 -11.89 2.92 -1.39
N ASP A 54 -12.70 1.93 -1.71
CA ASP A 54 -13.54 1.22 -0.73
C ASP A 54 -12.69 0.40 0.23
N PHE A 55 -11.59 -0.16 -0.29
CA PHE A 55 -10.61 -0.96 0.45
C PHE A 55 -9.22 -0.43 0.18
N LEU A 56 -8.38 -0.46 1.20
CA LEU A 56 -6.98 -0.08 1.10
C LEU A 56 -6.10 -1.28 1.44
N LEU A 57 -5.47 -1.87 0.44
CA LEU A 57 -4.51 -2.96 0.64
C LEU A 57 -3.15 -2.38 0.98
N LEU A 58 -2.59 -2.82 2.11
CA LEU A 58 -1.23 -2.46 2.54
C LEU A 58 -0.38 -3.70 2.71
N GLY A 59 0.66 -3.82 1.93
CA GLY A 59 1.73 -4.80 2.11
C GLY A 59 2.59 -4.50 3.35
N ALA A 60 3.38 -5.47 3.78
CA ALA A 60 4.29 -5.29 4.92
C ALA A 60 5.32 -4.18 4.60
N GLY A 61 5.44 -3.20 5.47
CA GLY A 61 6.31 -2.03 5.32
C GLY A 61 5.67 -0.87 4.55
N GLU A 62 4.54 -1.06 3.89
CA GLU A 62 3.87 -0.04 3.09
C GLU A 62 3.22 1.04 3.95
N ARG A 63 3.23 2.26 3.44
CA ARG A 63 2.56 3.43 4.02
C ARG A 63 1.51 3.96 3.08
N ALA A 64 0.43 4.49 3.67
CA ALA A 64 -0.57 5.26 2.95
C ALA A 64 -0.90 6.54 3.69
N ASP A 65 -1.10 7.60 2.93
CA ASP A 65 -1.58 8.90 3.39
C ASP A 65 -2.99 9.09 2.82
N VAL A 66 -3.97 9.09 3.70
CA VAL A 66 -5.37 9.08 3.30
C VAL A 66 -6.18 10.14 4.03
N LEU A 67 -7.24 10.60 3.38
CA LEU A 67 -8.31 11.36 4.01
C LEU A 67 -9.50 10.43 4.26
N VAL A 68 -10.02 10.47 5.47
CA VAL A 68 -11.26 9.80 5.87
C VAL A 68 -12.21 10.87 6.35
N THR A 69 -13.43 10.88 5.84
CA THR A 69 -14.46 11.86 6.24
C THR A 69 -15.59 11.13 6.94
N PRO A 70 -15.53 11.01 8.29
CA PRO A 70 -16.63 10.42 9.05
C PRO A 70 -17.89 11.25 8.93
N THR A 71 -19.01 10.59 8.77
CA THR A 71 -20.33 11.23 8.70
C THR A 71 -21.30 10.52 9.64
N GLY A 72 -22.33 11.21 10.08
CA GLY A 72 -23.38 10.68 10.92
C GLY A 72 -23.70 11.58 12.12
N ASP A 73 -24.61 11.10 12.93
CA ASP A 73 -25.02 11.76 14.17
C ASP A 73 -23.95 11.59 15.26
N PRO A 74 -23.91 12.47 16.28
CA PRO A 74 -23.04 12.31 17.43
C PRO A 74 -23.16 10.91 18.07
N GLY A 75 -22.02 10.29 18.34
CA GLY A 75 -21.94 8.92 18.86
C GLY A 75 -21.89 7.82 17.77
N THR A 76 -22.16 8.14 16.51
CA THR A 76 -21.88 7.19 15.41
C THR A 76 -20.41 6.81 15.41
N SER A 77 -20.12 5.51 15.30
CA SER A 77 -18.75 5.01 15.27
C SER A 77 -18.44 4.43 13.89
N LEU A 78 -17.46 5.02 13.23
CA LEU A 78 -16.82 4.48 12.04
C LEU A 78 -15.68 3.56 12.46
N MET A 79 -15.78 2.28 12.16
CA MET A 79 -14.78 1.29 12.55
C MET A 79 -13.78 1.06 11.42
N LEU A 80 -12.53 1.37 11.66
CA LEU A 80 -11.45 0.89 10.80
C LEU A 80 -11.24 -0.60 11.07
N ARG A 81 -11.37 -1.42 10.07
CA ARG A 81 -11.24 -2.88 10.15
C ARG A 81 -10.18 -3.39 9.20
N SER A 82 -9.67 -4.58 9.50
CA SER A 82 -8.95 -5.41 8.55
C SER A 82 -9.91 -6.44 7.99
N ALA A 83 -10.26 -6.31 6.72
CA ALA A 83 -11.06 -7.30 5.99
C ALA A 83 -10.20 -8.51 5.60
N LEU A 84 -10.86 -9.56 5.13
CA LEU A 84 -10.20 -10.72 4.58
C LEU A 84 -9.44 -10.36 3.30
N HIS A 85 -8.16 -10.72 3.22
CA HIS A 85 -7.37 -10.67 2.00
C HIS A 85 -6.71 -12.01 1.75
N ASP A 86 -7.07 -12.66 0.65
CA ASP A 86 -6.48 -13.94 0.26
C ASP A 86 -5.19 -13.71 -0.54
N ARG A 87 -4.09 -14.19 0.01
CA ARG A 87 -2.75 -14.16 -0.63
C ARG A 87 -2.43 -15.45 -1.36
N TRP A 88 -3.42 -16.30 -1.58
CA TRP A 88 -3.26 -17.63 -2.18
C TRP A 88 -2.38 -18.60 -1.38
N PHE A 89 -2.03 -18.23 -0.14
CA PHE A 89 -1.21 -19.05 0.74
C PHE A 89 -1.72 -19.04 2.17
N GLY A 90 -1.67 -20.21 2.80
CA GLY A 90 -2.03 -20.42 4.20
C GLY A 90 -3.50 -20.72 4.42
N SER A 91 -3.84 -21.05 5.66
CA SER A 91 -5.22 -21.29 6.07
C SER A 91 -6.02 -19.99 6.12
N THR A 92 -7.25 -20.02 5.62
CA THR A 92 -8.21 -18.92 5.78
C THR A 92 -8.69 -18.79 7.23
N GLU A 93 -8.44 -19.75 8.10
CA GLU A 93 -8.86 -19.77 9.49
C GLU A 93 -8.28 -18.63 10.34
N TYR A 94 -7.17 -18.03 9.90
CA TYR A 94 -6.51 -16.92 10.59
C TYR A 94 -6.80 -15.55 9.97
N ARG A 95 -7.83 -15.46 9.12
CA ARG A 95 -8.13 -14.27 8.32
C ARG A 95 -9.45 -13.64 8.70
N ASP A 96 -9.76 -13.65 9.98
CA ASP A 96 -10.97 -13.00 10.48
C ASP A 96 -10.93 -11.48 10.22
N ILE A 97 -12.10 -10.91 10.04
CA ILE A 97 -12.28 -9.46 10.06
C ILE A 97 -11.97 -8.99 11.48
N GLU A 98 -11.02 -8.09 11.61
CA GLU A 98 -10.59 -7.54 12.89
C GLU A 98 -10.94 -6.07 12.99
N ASP A 99 -11.61 -5.70 14.08
CA ASP A 99 -11.81 -4.31 14.45
C ASP A 99 -10.50 -3.72 14.98
N LEU A 100 -10.02 -2.68 14.33
CA LEU A 100 -8.74 -2.05 14.64
C LEU A 100 -8.93 -0.78 15.47
N VAL A 101 -9.62 0.23 14.92
CA VAL A 101 -9.74 1.56 15.54
C VAL A 101 -11.14 2.12 15.33
N PRO A 102 -11.91 2.32 16.40
CA PRO A 102 -13.16 3.08 16.33
C PRO A 102 -12.86 4.59 16.18
N ASN A 103 -13.57 5.24 15.27
CA ASN A 103 -13.56 6.68 15.09
C ASN A 103 -14.98 7.22 15.33
N THR A 104 -15.19 7.86 16.46
CA THR A 104 -16.53 8.26 16.93
C THR A 104 -16.83 9.70 16.55
N VAL A 105 -17.99 9.93 15.97
CA VAL A 105 -18.47 11.29 15.67
C VAL A 105 -18.78 12.03 16.95
N SER A 106 -18.19 13.22 17.10
CA SER A 106 -18.38 14.10 18.26
C SER A 106 -19.71 14.85 18.19
N ASP A 107 -20.07 15.51 19.28
CA ASP A 107 -21.23 16.41 19.42
C ASP A 107 -20.98 17.82 18.83
N LEU A 108 -19.80 18.08 18.29
CA LEU A 108 -19.50 19.35 17.62
C LEU A 108 -20.33 19.52 16.35
N PRO A 109 -20.71 20.75 16.00
CA PRO A 109 -21.43 21.01 14.75
C PRO A 109 -20.71 20.41 13.54
N PRO A 110 -21.44 19.91 12.54
CA PRO A 110 -20.82 19.39 11.30
C PRO A 110 -19.87 20.40 10.68
N TYR A 111 -18.84 19.89 10.03
CA TYR A 111 -17.85 20.69 9.33
C TYR A 111 -18.09 20.62 7.82
N ALA A 112 -18.15 21.74 7.14
CA ALA A 112 -18.18 21.81 5.70
C ALA A 112 -16.75 22.01 5.19
N ALA A 113 -16.14 20.94 4.69
CA ALA A 113 -14.84 21.04 4.04
C ALA A 113 -14.95 21.73 2.68
N GLY A 114 -13.97 22.54 2.33
CA GLY A 114 -13.77 22.99 0.95
C GLY A 114 -13.36 21.82 0.04
N PRO A 115 -13.39 22.02 -1.28
CA PRO A 115 -12.93 21.04 -2.24
C PRO A 115 -11.41 20.81 -2.06
N LEU A 116 -10.98 19.57 -2.31
CA LEU A 116 -9.56 19.28 -2.46
C LEU A 116 -9.07 19.84 -3.81
N PRO A 117 -7.77 20.17 -3.91
CA PRO A 117 -7.19 20.52 -5.21
C PRO A 117 -7.26 19.29 -6.15
N ASP A 118 -7.39 19.55 -7.45
CA ASP A 118 -7.43 18.48 -8.47
C ASP A 118 -6.11 17.72 -8.52
N THR A 119 -5.00 18.43 -8.30
CA THR A 119 -3.66 17.85 -8.20
C THR A 119 -3.08 18.14 -6.80
N THR A 120 -2.45 17.14 -6.21
CA THR A 120 -1.79 17.27 -4.91
C THR A 120 -0.29 17.52 -5.03
N ARG A 121 0.29 17.10 -6.16
CA ARG A 121 1.70 17.25 -6.49
C ARG A 121 1.90 17.12 -8.01
N ASP A 122 2.79 17.91 -8.58
CA ASP A 122 3.24 17.71 -9.96
C ASP A 122 4.30 16.59 -10.00
N ILE A 123 4.07 15.58 -10.84
CA ILE A 123 5.01 14.50 -11.10
C ILE A 123 5.32 14.50 -12.59
N THR A 124 6.59 14.72 -12.91
CA THR A 124 7.08 14.61 -14.28
C THR A 124 7.71 13.22 -14.45
N PRO A 125 7.12 12.33 -15.27
CA PRO A 125 7.72 11.03 -15.56
C PRO A 125 9.08 11.20 -16.24
N TYR A 126 10.01 10.30 -15.94
CA TYR A 126 11.22 10.17 -16.75
C TYR A 126 10.89 9.50 -18.08
N SER A 127 11.60 9.92 -19.14
CA SER A 127 11.53 9.20 -20.43
C SER A 127 12.12 7.80 -20.26
N THR A 128 11.45 6.81 -20.81
CA THR A 128 11.97 5.43 -20.91
C THR A 128 12.84 5.23 -22.15
N GLU A 129 12.91 6.23 -23.04
CA GLU A 129 13.76 6.19 -24.23
C GLU A 129 15.25 6.09 -23.83
N GLY A 130 15.91 5.01 -24.24
CA GLY A 130 17.30 4.74 -23.89
C GLY A 130 17.53 4.27 -22.47
N ALA A 131 16.47 3.97 -21.72
CA ALA A 131 16.60 3.40 -20.38
C ALA A 131 17.31 2.03 -20.41
N THR A 132 18.12 1.77 -19.40
CA THR A 132 18.74 0.46 -19.21
C THR A 132 17.71 -0.52 -18.68
N ALA A 133 17.49 -1.62 -19.40
CA ALA A 133 16.61 -2.69 -18.95
C ALA A 133 17.21 -3.48 -17.80
N VAL A 134 16.40 -3.78 -16.78
CA VAL A 134 16.78 -4.62 -15.63
C VAL A 134 15.66 -5.64 -15.40
N ASP A 135 15.98 -6.91 -15.54
CA ASP A 135 15.02 -7.99 -15.34
C ASP A 135 15.32 -8.72 -14.03
N LEU A 136 14.32 -8.80 -13.17
CA LEU A 136 14.36 -9.52 -11.91
C LEU A 136 13.25 -10.56 -11.87
N THR A 137 13.62 -11.81 -11.61
CA THR A 137 12.66 -12.91 -11.42
C THR A 137 12.71 -13.39 -9.98
N LEU A 138 11.57 -13.32 -9.29
CA LEU A 138 11.40 -13.86 -7.95
C LEU A 138 10.96 -15.31 -8.05
N THR A 139 11.74 -16.22 -7.47
CA THR A 139 11.47 -17.64 -7.43
C THR A 139 11.45 -18.16 -6.00
N LEU A 140 10.80 -19.31 -5.81
CA LEU A 140 10.77 -20.03 -4.55
C LEU A 140 11.25 -21.45 -4.79
N GLU A 141 12.36 -21.82 -4.21
CA GLU A 141 12.83 -23.19 -4.20
C GLU A 141 12.44 -23.88 -2.89
N GLN A 142 11.88 -25.05 -3.02
CA GLN A 142 11.64 -25.94 -1.86
C GLN A 142 12.70 -27.03 -1.89
N ASP A 143 13.54 -27.04 -0.86
CA ASP A 143 14.59 -28.03 -0.72
C ASP A 143 14.07 -29.26 0.05
N PRO A 144 13.82 -30.42 -0.59
CA PRO A 144 13.60 -31.67 0.10
C PRO A 144 14.97 -32.22 0.57
N PRO A 145 15.13 -32.76 1.81
CA PRO A 145 14.05 -33.35 2.64
C PRO A 145 13.59 -32.50 3.83
N ASP A 146 14.19 -31.36 4.12
CA ASP A 146 13.92 -30.62 5.35
C ASP A 146 12.71 -29.68 5.26
N ARG A 147 12.09 -29.56 4.07
CA ARG A 147 10.99 -28.66 3.78
C ARG A 147 11.29 -27.17 4.00
N SER A 148 12.56 -26.79 3.95
CA SER A 148 12.94 -25.39 3.94
C SER A 148 12.51 -24.72 2.62
N PHE A 149 12.23 -23.43 2.70
CA PHE A 149 11.92 -22.61 1.53
C PHE A 149 13.03 -21.59 1.37
N GLU A 150 13.57 -21.50 0.18
CA GLU A 150 14.55 -20.49 -0.16
C GLU A 150 13.98 -19.56 -1.22
N TYR A 151 13.90 -18.28 -0.88
CA TYR A 151 13.54 -17.23 -1.83
C TYR A 151 14.76 -16.81 -2.62
N ARG A 152 14.60 -16.72 -3.93
CA ARG A 152 15.68 -16.38 -4.87
C ARG A 152 15.28 -15.21 -5.76
N ILE A 153 16.29 -14.45 -6.16
CA ILE A 153 16.19 -13.41 -7.18
C ILE A 153 17.18 -13.80 -8.29
N ASN A 154 16.69 -14.00 -9.51
CA ASN A 154 17.48 -14.46 -10.64
C ASN A 154 18.27 -15.74 -10.31
N ASP A 155 17.58 -16.71 -9.71
CA ASP A 155 18.13 -18.01 -9.27
C ASP A 155 19.25 -17.94 -8.21
N GLN A 156 19.46 -16.77 -7.63
CA GLN A 156 20.43 -16.58 -6.54
C GLN A 156 19.70 -16.42 -5.19
N PRO A 157 20.19 -17.03 -4.11
CA PRO A 157 19.66 -16.80 -2.78
C PRO A 157 19.63 -15.32 -2.43
N GLY A 158 18.54 -14.84 -1.82
CA GLY A 158 18.36 -13.41 -1.55
C GLY A 158 19.50 -12.74 -0.78
N TRP A 159 20.22 -13.50 0.06
CA TRP A 159 21.39 -13.01 0.81
C TRP A 159 22.69 -12.95 0.00
N SER A 160 22.73 -13.51 -1.20
CA SER A 160 23.90 -13.54 -2.10
C SER A 160 23.58 -13.04 -3.51
N THR A 161 22.43 -12.37 -3.69
CA THR A 161 22.03 -11.81 -4.98
C THR A 161 23.07 -10.79 -5.47
N THR A 162 23.43 -10.89 -6.75
CA THR A 162 24.30 -9.90 -7.39
C THR A 162 23.61 -8.53 -7.41
N PRO A 163 24.24 -7.47 -6.89
CA PRO A 163 23.66 -6.14 -6.92
C PRO A 163 23.41 -5.64 -8.35
N VAL A 164 22.26 -4.99 -8.55
CA VAL A 164 22.04 -4.19 -9.76
C VAL A 164 22.88 -2.93 -9.66
N LEU A 165 23.68 -2.67 -10.70
CA LEU A 165 24.53 -1.50 -10.77
C LEU A 165 23.82 -0.38 -11.53
N ALA A 166 24.04 0.85 -11.12
CA ALA A 166 23.56 2.05 -11.79
C ALA A 166 24.65 3.13 -11.75
N GLU A 167 24.77 3.91 -12.81
CA GLU A 167 25.63 5.08 -12.84
C GLU A 167 24.80 6.34 -12.52
N LEU A 168 25.47 7.39 -12.09
CA LEU A 168 24.78 8.65 -11.79
C LEU A 168 24.18 9.25 -13.08
N GLY A 169 22.86 9.40 -13.05
CA GLY A 169 22.10 9.93 -14.18
C GLY A 169 21.44 8.86 -15.05
N ASP A 170 21.69 7.57 -14.76
CA ASP A 170 21.01 6.48 -15.47
C ASP A 170 19.51 6.50 -15.18
N VAL A 171 18.73 6.20 -16.22
CA VAL A 171 17.34 5.81 -16.11
C VAL A 171 17.29 4.30 -16.34
N GLN A 172 16.69 3.57 -15.42
CA GLN A 172 16.52 2.12 -15.52
C GLN A 172 15.05 1.76 -15.61
N LEU A 173 14.73 0.83 -16.49
CA LEU A 173 13.41 0.22 -16.60
C LEU A 173 13.47 -1.20 -16.03
N TRP A 174 12.77 -1.41 -14.93
CA TRP A 174 12.79 -2.68 -14.19
C TRP A 174 11.56 -3.50 -14.49
N THR A 175 11.77 -4.71 -14.96
CA THR A 175 10.72 -5.74 -15.06
C THR A 175 10.90 -6.69 -13.87
N VAL A 176 9.92 -6.77 -13.00
CA VAL A 176 9.94 -7.64 -11.83
C VAL A 176 8.88 -8.72 -11.97
N GLU A 177 9.30 -9.93 -12.29
CA GLU A 177 8.43 -11.09 -12.43
C GLU A 177 8.38 -11.86 -11.10
N ASN A 178 7.18 -12.10 -10.59
CA ASN A 178 6.95 -12.96 -9.44
C ASN A 178 6.37 -14.30 -9.90
N THR A 179 7.20 -15.32 -9.98
CA THR A 179 6.77 -16.68 -10.34
C THR A 179 6.31 -17.50 -9.14
N THR A 180 6.38 -16.92 -7.92
CA THR A 180 5.93 -17.59 -6.70
C THR A 180 4.40 -17.50 -6.56
N LYS A 181 3.83 -18.33 -5.70
CA LYS A 181 2.41 -18.26 -5.34
C LYS A 181 2.10 -17.17 -4.30
N TRP A 182 3.09 -16.42 -3.86
CA TRP A 182 2.97 -15.46 -2.76
C TRP A 182 3.10 -14.04 -3.27
N SER A 183 2.37 -13.12 -2.64
CA SER A 183 2.56 -11.70 -2.87
C SER A 183 3.82 -11.23 -2.15
N HIS A 184 4.65 -10.48 -2.84
CA HIS A 184 5.86 -9.87 -2.28
C HIS A 184 5.81 -8.36 -2.45
N PRO A 185 6.03 -7.56 -1.39
CA PRO A 185 6.23 -6.13 -1.54
C PRO A 185 7.61 -5.88 -2.15
N LEU A 186 7.67 -5.00 -3.15
CA LEU A 186 8.93 -4.50 -3.68
C LEU A 186 9.31 -3.21 -2.95
N HIS A 187 10.53 -3.16 -2.44
CA HIS A 187 11.08 -1.96 -1.81
C HIS A 187 12.48 -1.65 -2.34
N LEU A 188 12.69 -0.40 -2.76
CA LEU A 188 13.97 0.10 -3.22
C LEU A 188 14.46 1.19 -2.25
N HIS A 189 15.66 1.00 -1.70
CA HIS A 189 16.27 1.99 -0.81
C HIS A 189 16.83 3.18 -1.59
N GLY A 190 16.60 4.38 -1.07
CA GLY A 190 17.24 5.62 -1.52
C GLY A 190 16.59 6.32 -2.70
N PHE A 191 15.72 5.64 -3.46
CA PHE A 191 15.05 6.19 -4.63
C PHE A 191 13.56 5.87 -4.63
N PHE A 192 12.79 6.74 -5.26
CA PHE A 192 11.42 6.46 -5.64
C PHE A 192 11.36 5.99 -7.08
N PHE A 193 10.34 5.25 -7.43
CA PHE A 193 10.11 4.78 -8.78
C PHE A 193 8.65 5.04 -9.18
N LEU A 194 8.41 5.11 -10.47
CA LEU A 194 7.08 5.08 -11.02
C LEU A 194 6.74 3.64 -11.41
N VAL A 195 5.55 3.20 -11.05
CA VAL A 195 5.01 1.93 -11.54
C VAL A 195 4.42 2.19 -12.91
N LEU A 196 4.79 1.37 -13.88
CA LEU A 196 4.26 1.41 -15.23
C LEU A 196 3.34 0.21 -15.46
N ASP A 197 2.37 0.38 -16.33
CA ASP A 197 1.52 -0.71 -16.80
C ASP A 197 2.17 -1.47 -17.99
N GLU A 198 1.42 -2.39 -18.59
CA GLU A 198 1.85 -3.17 -19.75
C GLU A 198 2.07 -2.36 -21.03
N HIS A 199 1.74 -1.06 -21.02
CA HIS A 199 1.92 -0.13 -22.15
C HIS A 199 3.00 0.91 -21.85
N ASP A 200 3.79 0.72 -20.79
CA ASP A 200 4.79 1.67 -20.29
C ASP A 200 4.21 3.02 -19.85
N GLU A 201 2.91 3.06 -19.53
CA GLU A 201 2.27 4.24 -18.99
C GLU A 201 2.25 4.22 -17.46
N PRO A 202 2.45 5.36 -16.79
CA PRO A 202 2.40 5.43 -15.34
C PRO A 202 1.06 4.92 -14.78
N VAL A 203 1.13 3.90 -13.93
CA VAL A 203 -0.03 3.44 -13.18
C VAL A 203 -0.41 4.55 -12.20
N ARG A 204 -1.63 5.02 -12.31
CA ARG A 204 -2.19 5.93 -11.30
C ARG A 204 -2.51 5.12 -10.06
N PRO A 205 -2.10 5.57 -8.87
CA PRO A 205 -2.25 4.84 -7.62
C PRO A 205 -3.69 4.73 -7.14
#